data_36d7a4c8a8891a96463be4b71a183d7c
#
_entry.id   36d7a4c8a8891a96463be4b71a183d7c
#
_cell.length_a   1.000
_cell.length_b   1.000
_cell.length_c   1.000
_cell.angle_alpha   90.00
_cell.angle_beta   90.00
_cell.angle_gamma   90.00
#
_symmetry.space_group_name_H-M   'P 1'
#
loop_
_entity.id
_entity.type
_entity.pdbx_description
1 polymer ?
#
loop_
_entity_poly.entity_id
_entity_poly.type
_entity_poly.pdbx_seq_one_letter_code
_entity_poly.pdbx_strand_id
1 'polypeptide(L)'
;MCIEEIRDNFPFPESDRVLDAVRSYRDYWKPENTSHVLLAESHVWTSENHLNHLIINQNENLINLNNELQNGYPRKFVRYVYCLAYGENDLLNVSHNMFSNSGTVAYWKLFYSCINDIRDRLDDEVPNNIIFNDISKKGMPILERRITNKLNLLHTLKNNGIWLVDSRIFGINYLVENLRKKII
;
A
#
# COMPACT_ATOMS: atom_id res chain seq x y z
N MET A 1 -22.94 16.65 2.43
CA MET A 1 -21.70 17.36 2.03
C MET A 1 -21.16 16.62 0.81
N CYS A 2 -21.10 17.31 -0.32
CA CYS A 2 -20.62 16.77 -1.60
C CYS A 2 -19.08 16.69 -1.57
N ILE A 3 -18.50 15.80 -2.40
CA ILE A 3 -17.04 15.66 -2.50
C ILE A 3 -16.37 16.96 -2.98
N GLU A 4 -17.10 17.73 -3.78
CA GLU A 4 -16.69 19.04 -4.28
C GLU A 4 -16.61 20.09 -3.17
N GLU A 5 -17.58 20.14 -2.27
CA GLU A 5 -17.55 21.02 -1.10
C GLU A 5 -16.39 20.71 -0.15
N ILE A 6 -16.04 19.41 0.01
CA ILE A 6 -14.89 19.01 0.80
C ILE A 6 -13.60 19.45 0.11
N ARG A 7 -13.52 19.31 -1.22
CA ARG A 7 -12.36 19.68 -2.02
C ARG A 7 -12.08 21.17 -1.96
N ASP A 8 -13.11 22.01 -2.10
CA ASP A 8 -12.99 23.46 -2.09
C ASP A 8 -12.50 24.01 -0.74
N ASN A 9 -12.78 23.27 0.35
CA ASN A 9 -12.34 23.61 1.70
C ASN A 9 -11.02 22.92 2.12
N PHE A 10 -10.47 22.02 1.29
CA PHE A 10 -9.22 21.33 1.60
C PHE A 10 -8.04 22.05 0.92
N PRO A 11 -7.02 22.49 1.69
CA PRO A 11 -5.99 23.38 1.18
C PRO A 11 -5.10 22.78 0.07
N PHE A 12 -5.05 21.47 -0.03
CA PHE A 12 -4.24 20.75 -1.02
C PHE A 12 -4.91 19.44 -1.43
N PRO A 13 -6.05 19.50 -2.16
CA PRO A 13 -6.75 18.31 -2.58
C PRO A 13 -5.91 17.53 -3.60
N GLU A 14 -5.98 16.21 -3.51
CA GLU A 14 -5.50 15.35 -4.59
C GLU A 14 -6.44 15.43 -5.78
N SER A 15 -5.89 15.18 -6.97
CA SER A 15 -6.71 15.13 -8.18
C SER A 15 -7.64 13.92 -8.20
N ASP A 16 -8.72 14.00 -8.98
CA ASP A 16 -9.63 12.88 -9.20
C ASP A 16 -8.90 11.63 -9.70
N ARG A 17 -7.90 11.82 -10.56
CA ARG A 17 -7.08 10.70 -11.09
C ARG A 17 -6.33 9.95 -10.00
N VAL A 18 -5.84 10.66 -8.98
CA VAL A 18 -5.19 10.03 -7.81
C VAL A 18 -6.21 9.29 -6.97
N LEU A 19 -7.36 9.93 -6.68
CA LEU A 19 -8.44 9.33 -5.90
C LEU A 19 -9.01 8.07 -6.58
N ASP A 20 -9.17 8.10 -7.90
CA ASP A 20 -9.61 6.94 -8.67
C ASP A 20 -8.58 5.81 -8.66
N ALA A 21 -7.29 6.14 -8.70
CA ALA A 21 -6.25 5.12 -8.58
C ALA A 21 -6.24 4.49 -7.17
N VAL A 22 -6.37 5.28 -6.09
CA VAL A 22 -6.50 4.77 -4.72
C VAL A 22 -7.74 3.88 -4.60
N ARG A 23 -8.90 4.33 -5.14
CA ARG A 23 -10.14 3.55 -5.18
C ARG A 23 -9.94 2.22 -5.89
N SER A 24 -9.29 2.22 -7.07
CA SER A 24 -9.03 1.01 -7.85
C SER A 24 -8.23 -0.04 -7.06
N TYR A 25 -7.21 0.36 -6.30
CA TYR A 25 -6.49 -0.54 -5.41
C TYR A 25 -7.34 -1.08 -4.28
N ARG A 26 -8.15 -0.22 -3.65
CA ARG A 26 -9.04 -0.60 -2.57
C ARG A 26 -10.10 -1.58 -3.05
N ASP A 27 -10.68 -1.35 -4.22
CA ASP A 27 -11.72 -2.20 -4.80
C ASP A 27 -11.14 -3.55 -5.27
N TYR A 28 -9.91 -3.57 -5.80
CA TYR A 28 -9.21 -4.80 -6.16
C TYR A 28 -9.03 -5.74 -4.96
N TRP A 29 -8.65 -5.18 -3.81
CA TRP A 29 -8.43 -5.96 -2.58
C TRP A 29 -9.68 -6.11 -1.71
N LYS A 30 -10.83 -5.59 -2.15
CA LYS A 30 -12.08 -5.78 -1.45
C LYS A 30 -12.46 -7.26 -1.42
N PRO A 31 -12.74 -7.85 -0.23
CA PRO A 31 -13.29 -9.19 -0.12
C PRO A 31 -14.66 -9.29 -0.77
N GLU A 32 -15.02 -10.48 -1.28
CA GLU A 32 -16.39 -10.75 -1.72
C GLU A 32 -17.38 -10.67 -0.55
N ASN A 33 -16.98 -11.25 0.59
CA ASN A 33 -17.73 -11.17 1.85
C ASN A 33 -16.83 -10.48 2.89
N THR A 34 -17.10 -9.22 3.19
CA THR A 34 -16.34 -8.46 4.19
C THR A 34 -16.87 -8.78 5.59
N SER A 35 -16.03 -9.35 6.45
CA SER A 35 -16.34 -9.64 7.86
C SER A 35 -15.71 -8.64 8.81
N HIS A 36 -14.55 -8.08 8.47
CA HIS A 36 -13.81 -7.12 9.29
C HIS A 36 -13.32 -5.95 8.44
N VAL A 37 -13.53 -4.74 8.95
CA VAL A 37 -13.02 -3.52 8.34
C VAL A 37 -11.93 -2.93 9.22
N LEU A 38 -10.73 -2.79 8.67
CA LEU A 38 -9.64 -2.02 9.27
C LEU A 38 -9.80 -0.58 8.83
N LEU A 39 -10.06 0.34 9.75
CA LEU A 39 -10.21 1.74 9.44
C LEU A 39 -8.86 2.45 9.58
N ALA A 40 -8.32 2.90 8.47
CA ALA A 40 -7.14 3.75 8.42
C ALA A 40 -7.53 5.23 8.44
N GLU A 41 -6.63 6.11 8.87
CA GLU A 41 -6.86 7.55 8.82
C GLU A 41 -6.94 8.03 7.36
N SER A 42 -5.91 7.75 6.55
CA SER A 42 -5.86 8.02 5.11
C SER A 42 -4.68 7.29 4.46
N HIS A 43 -4.70 7.24 3.12
CA HIS A 43 -3.48 7.00 2.36
C HIS A 43 -2.53 8.22 2.44
N VAL A 44 -1.29 8.06 1.96
CA VAL A 44 -0.32 9.14 1.92
C VAL A 44 -0.54 9.96 0.64
N TRP A 45 -0.55 11.28 0.78
CA TRP A 45 -0.75 12.20 -0.35
C TRP A 45 0.16 11.86 -1.54
N THR A 46 -0.43 11.81 -2.72
CA THR A 46 0.25 11.45 -3.97
C THR A 46 0.11 12.58 -4.98
N SER A 47 1.22 13.04 -5.55
CA SER A 47 1.18 14.06 -6.61
C SER A 47 0.79 13.45 -7.96
N GLU A 48 0.28 14.28 -8.87
CA GLU A 48 0.04 13.91 -10.28
C GLU A 48 1.32 13.37 -10.98
N ASN A 49 2.48 13.95 -10.66
CA ASN A 49 3.74 13.47 -11.21
C ASN A 49 4.05 12.04 -10.77
N HIS A 50 3.77 11.70 -9.51
CA HIS A 50 3.94 10.34 -9.00
C HIS A 50 2.96 9.36 -9.65
N LEU A 51 1.72 9.79 -9.88
CA LEU A 51 0.69 8.96 -10.54
C LEU A 51 1.10 8.52 -11.96
N ASN A 52 1.95 9.28 -12.64
CA ASN A 52 2.44 8.94 -13.98
C ASN A 52 3.45 7.79 -13.96
N HIS A 53 4.00 7.42 -12.81
CA HIS A 53 4.83 6.23 -12.69
C HIS A 53 3.96 4.98 -12.77
N LEU A 54 4.41 4.02 -13.55
CA LEU A 54 3.69 2.77 -13.75
C LEU A 54 4.43 1.63 -13.05
N ILE A 55 3.65 0.73 -12.48
CA ILE A 55 4.17 -0.56 -12.05
C ILE A 55 4.47 -1.36 -13.29
N ILE A 56 5.73 -1.72 -13.43
CA ILE A 56 6.22 -2.57 -14.51
C ILE A 56 6.93 -3.78 -13.92
N ASN A 57 6.90 -4.86 -14.64
CA ASN A 57 7.74 -6.00 -14.35
C ASN A 57 8.92 -5.98 -15.33
N GLN A 58 10.06 -5.43 -14.89
CA GLN A 58 11.32 -5.53 -15.63
C GLN A 58 12.03 -6.85 -15.34
N ASN A 59 11.57 -7.62 -14.37
CA ASN A 59 12.18 -8.87 -13.96
C ASN A 59 11.21 -10.03 -14.25
N GLU A 60 11.55 -10.87 -15.21
CA GLU A 60 10.75 -12.04 -15.60
C GLU A 60 10.47 -13.00 -14.45
N ASN A 61 11.27 -12.94 -13.38
CA ASN A 61 11.09 -13.76 -12.18
C ASN A 61 9.92 -13.32 -11.30
N LEU A 62 9.33 -12.13 -11.52
CA LEU A 62 8.16 -11.66 -10.75
C LEU A 62 6.85 -12.28 -11.31
N ILE A 63 6.79 -13.59 -11.42
CA ILE A 63 5.67 -14.34 -12.03
C ILE A 63 4.35 -14.04 -11.31
N ASN A 64 4.35 -14.02 -9.97
CA ASN A 64 3.14 -13.75 -9.20
C ASN A 64 2.62 -12.33 -9.41
N LEU A 65 3.50 -11.34 -9.50
CA LEU A 65 3.09 -9.96 -9.83
C LEU A 65 2.56 -9.87 -11.27
N ASN A 66 3.15 -10.59 -12.22
CA ASN A 66 2.64 -10.63 -13.59
C ASN A 66 1.23 -11.20 -13.65
N ASN A 67 0.95 -12.28 -12.92
CA ASN A 67 -0.37 -12.87 -12.83
C ASN A 67 -1.37 -11.86 -12.23
N GLU A 68 -0.99 -11.13 -11.16
CA GLU A 68 -1.84 -10.07 -10.60
C GLU A 68 -2.13 -8.95 -11.62
N LEU A 69 -1.11 -8.50 -12.35
CA LEU A 69 -1.27 -7.46 -13.39
C LEU A 69 -2.18 -7.92 -14.55
N GLN A 70 -2.17 -9.21 -14.89
CA GLN A 70 -3.08 -9.81 -15.87
C GLN A 70 -4.50 -9.92 -15.33
N ASN A 71 -4.66 -10.16 -14.03
CA ASN A 71 -5.95 -10.26 -13.34
C ASN A 71 -6.55 -8.89 -12.97
N GLY A 72 -6.00 -7.79 -13.48
CA GLY A 72 -6.56 -6.46 -13.32
C GLY A 72 -6.02 -5.66 -12.12
N TYR A 73 -4.93 -6.11 -11.50
CA TYR A 73 -4.24 -5.31 -10.48
C TYR A 73 -3.85 -3.93 -11.04
N PRO A 74 -4.16 -2.82 -10.33
CA PRO A 74 -3.90 -1.48 -10.81
C PRO A 74 -2.41 -1.22 -11.08
N ARG A 75 -2.10 -0.42 -12.10
CA ARG A 75 -0.71 -0.17 -12.52
C ARG A 75 -0.18 1.21 -12.16
N LYS A 76 -1.05 2.17 -11.88
CA LYS A 76 -0.63 3.53 -11.53
C LYS A 76 -0.07 3.57 -10.11
N PHE A 77 1.05 4.26 -9.93
CA PHE A 77 1.63 4.40 -8.60
C PHE A 77 0.82 5.37 -7.74
N VAL A 78 0.50 4.93 -6.53
CA VAL A 78 -0.04 5.76 -5.45
C VAL A 78 0.63 5.37 -4.12
N ARG A 79 0.75 6.32 -3.22
CA ARG A 79 1.30 6.09 -1.88
C ARG A 79 0.25 5.46 -0.95
N TYR A 80 -0.18 4.28 -1.31
CA TYR A 80 -1.20 3.51 -0.61
C TYR A 80 -0.69 2.10 -0.31
N VAL A 81 -1.02 1.56 0.84
CA VAL A 81 -0.48 0.25 1.28
C VAL A 81 -0.80 -0.88 0.30
N TYR A 82 -1.93 -0.82 -0.37
CA TYR A 82 -2.33 -1.79 -1.38
C TYR A 82 -1.58 -1.66 -2.71
N CYS A 83 -0.87 -0.55 -2.94
CA CYS A 83 0.05 -0.39 -4.06
C CYS A 83 1.41 -1.01 -3.69
N LEU A 84 1.72 -2.20 -4.20
CA LEU A 84 2.97 -2.92 -3.89
C LEU A 84 4.24 -2.12 -4.21
N ALA A 85 4.18 -1.24 -5.21
CA ALA A 85 5.29 -0.35 -5.54
C ALA A 85 5.54 0.73 -4.48
N TYR A 86 4.58 0.98 -3.56
CA TYR A 86 4.80 1.87 -2.44
C TYR A 86 5.77 1.23 -1.45
N GLY A 87 7.01 1.69 -1.47
CA GLY A 87 8.15 1.13 -0.77
C GLY A 87 9.06 0.23 -1.62
N GLU A 88 8.72 -0.03 -2.90
CA GLU A 88 9.47 -0.91 -3.80
C GLU A 88 9.75 -0.23 -5.15
N ASN A 89 10.80 0.62 -5.20
CA ASN A 89 11.16 1.37 -6.41
C ASN A 89 11.48 0.47 -7.59
N ASP A 90 12.01 -0.74 -7.34
CA ASP A 90 12.35 -1.71 -8.39
C ASP A 90 11.13 -2.19 -9.20
N LEU A 91 9.91 -1.90 -8.72
CA LEU A 91 8.66 -2.18 -9.44
C LEU A 91 8.22 -1.02 -10.34
N LEU A 92 8.93 0.11 -10.34
CA LEU A 92 8.52 1.31 -11.08
C LEU A 92 9.40 1.53 -12.31
N ASN A 93 8.82 2.17 -13.33
CA ASN A 93 9.52 2.57 -14.57
C ASN A 93 10.36 3.85 -14.40
N VAL A 94 10.90 4.11 -13.22
CA VAL A 94 11.66 5.32 -12.90
C VAL A 94 12.97 5.00 -12.19
N SER A 95 13.95 5.90 -12.30
CA SER A 95 15.22 5.77 -11.58
C SER A 95 15.02 5.89 -10.07
N HIS A 96 15.78 5.11 -9.31
CA HIS A 96 15.67 5.01 -7.84
C HIS A 96 15.79 6.32 -7.07
N ASN A 97 16.39 7.35 -7.65
CA ASN A 97 16.69 8.62 -6.98
C ASN A 97 15.65 9.72 -7.24
N MET A 98 14.56 9.44 -7.96
CA MET A 98 13.65 10.50 -8.38
C MET A 98 12.70 10.99 -7.28
N PHE A 99 12.39 10.17 -6.27
CA PHE A 99 11.57 10.58 -5.13
C PHE A 99 11.70 9.62 -3.94
N SER A 100 11.36 10.13 -2.74
CA SER A 100 11.33 9.31 -1.53
C SER A 100 10.13 8.36 -1.56
N ASN A 101 10.38 7.06 -1.50
CA ASN A 101 9.39 5.99 -1.51
C ASN A 101 9.68 4.99 -0.38
N SER A 102 9.42 5.41 0.85
CA SER A 102 9.73 4.63 2.06
C SER A 102 8.72 3.51 2.37
N GLY A 103 7.52 3.59 1.78
CA GLY A 103 6.42 2.68 2.10
C GLY A 103 5.85 2.88 3.52
N THR A 104 4.97 1.97 3.93
CA THR A 104 4.31 1.98 5.25
C THR A 104 4.53 0.66 5.98
N VAL A 105 5.64 0.55 6.70
CA VAL A 105 5.98 -0.65 7.49
C VAL A 105 4.91 -0.96 8.55
N ALA A 106 4.29 0.09 9.14
CA ALA A 106 3.27 -0.08 10.18
C ALA A 106 2.04 -0.85 9.67
N TYR A 107 1.56 -0.57 8.45
CA TYR A 107 0.43 -1.30 7.88
C TYR A 107 0.75 -2.76 7.58
N TRP A 108 1.96 -3.05 7.11
CA TRP A 108 2.37 -4.44 6.91
C TRP A 108 2.44 -5.23 8.21
N LYS A 109 2.85 -4.59 9.32
CA LYS A 109 2.78 -5.19 10.67
C LYS A 109 1.33 -5.46 11.09
N LEU A 110 0.43 -4.49 10.85
CA LEU A 110 -0.98 -4.64 11.15
C LEU A 110 -1.59 -5.80 10.35
N PHE A 111 -1.36 -5.85 9.04
CA PHE A 111 -1.86 -6.92 8.17
C PHE A 111 -1.37 -8.29 8.62
N TYR A 112 -0.08 -8.41 8.91
CA TYR A 112 0.49 -9.63 9.46
C TYR A 112 -0.20 -10.02 10.78
N SER A 113 -0.42 -9.06 11.66
CA SER A 113 -1.04 -9.29 12.96
C SER A 113 -2.50 -9.74 12.87
N CYS A 114 -3.23 -9.36 11.81
CA CYS A 114 -4.63 -9.74 11.63
C CYS A 114 -4.84 -11.21 11.27
N ILE A 115 -3.84 -11.88 10.69
CA ILE A 115 -3.95 -13.25 10.20
C ILE A 115 -3.21 -14.27 11.06
N ASN A 116 -2.44 -13.81 12.05
CA ASN A 116 -1.71 -14.71 12.95
C ASN A 116 -2.48 -14.88 14.26
N ASP A 117 -2.63 -16.12 14.71
CA ASP A 117 -3.23 -16.42 16.01
C ASP A 117 -2.40 -15.78 17.13
N ILE A 118 -3.10 -15.28 18.16
CA ILE A 118 -2.47 -14.75 19.38
C ILE A 118 -1.62 -15.83 20.05
N ARG A 119 -1.99 -17.10 19.93
CA ARG A 119 -1.24 -18.24 20.48
C ARG A 119 0.14 -18.36 19.86
N ASP A 120 0.27 -18.15 18.55
CA ASP A 120 1.56 -18.20 17.85
C ASP A 120 2.52 -17.08 18.29
N ARG A 121 2.01 -16.08 19.03
CA ARG A 121 2.81 -14.97 19.57
C ARG A 121 3.33 -15.23 20.99
N LEU A 122 2.76 -16.20 21.69
CA LEU A 122 3.12 -16.55 23.07
C LEU A 122 4.04 -17.76 23.12
N ASP A 123 4.14 -18.53 22.04
CA ASP A 123 5.09 -19.63 21.92
C ASP A 123 6.44 -19.08 21.46
N ASP A 124 7.40 -19.01 22.37
CA ASP A 124 8.78 -18.57 22.11
C ASP A 124 9.51 -19.41 21.06
N GLU A 125 8.94 -20.57 20.67
CA GLU A 125 9.52 -21.49 19.68
C GLU A 125 9.17 -21.15 18.22
N VAL A 126 8.14 -20.34 17.94
CA VAL A 126 7.85 -19.85 16.60
C VAL A 126 8.20 -18.35 16.53
N PRO A 127 9.34 -18.00 15.94
CA PRO A 127 9.73 -16.61 15.87
C PRO A 127 8.70 -15.82 15.04
N ASN A 128 7.82 -15.06 15.69
CA ASN A 128 6.85 -14.14 15.08
C ASN A 128 7.48 -13.15 14.09
N ASN A 129 8.80 -13.09 14.04
CA ASN A 129 9.58 -12.23 13.18
C ASN A 129 9.82 -12.79 11.77
N ILE A 130 9.66 -14.08 11.52
CA ILE A 130 10.06 -14.69 10.25
C ILE A 130 9.18 -14.17 9.11
N ILE A 131 7.86 -14.22 9.25
CA ILE A 131 6.95 -13.79 8.17
C ILE A 131 6.99 -12.27 7.99
N PHE A 132 7.07 -11.49 9.07
CA PHE A 132 7.23 -10.05 8.96
C PHE A 132 8.58 -9.67 8.34
N ASN A 133 9.66 -10.37 8.69
CA ASN A 133 10.96 -10.19 8.07
C ASN A 133 10.91 -10.52 6.57
N ASP A 134 10.14 -11.53 6.17
CA ASP A 134 9.98 -11.96 4.78
C ASP A 134 9.27 -10.95 3.87
N ILE A 135 8.57 -9.96 4.44
CA ILE A 135 7.94 -8.84 3.69
C ILE A 135 8.70 -7.52 3.80
N SER A 136 9.78 -7.47 4.57
CA SER A 136 10.62 -6.28 4.76
C SER A 136 11.89 -6.34 3.92
N LYS A 137 12.39 -5.19 3.45
CA LYS A 137 13.68 -5.13 2.72
C LYS A 137 14.85 -5.64 3.53
N LYS A 138 14.84 -5.41 4.84
CA LYS A 138 15.90 -5.83 5.76
C LYS A 138 15.92 -7.35 5.96
N GLY A 139 14.74 -7.96 6.11
CA GLY A 139 14.62 -9.39 6.36
C GLY A 139 14.66 -10.23 5.08
N MET A 140 14.09 -9.73 3.99
CA MET A 140 14.05 -10.39 2.68
C MET A 140 14.60 -9.45 1.59
N PRO A 141 15.90 -9.46 1.32
CA PRO A 141 16.50 -8.63 0.28
C PRO A 141 16.09 -9.05 -1.14
N ILE A 142 15.69 -10.31 -1.34
CA ILE A 142 15.27 -10.85 -2.64
C ILE A 142 13.88 -10.29 -2.97
N LEU A 143 13.81 -9.40 -3.99
CA LEU A 143 12.58 -8.71 -4.39
C LEU A 143 11.44 -9.67 -4.70
N GLU A 144 11.70 -10.70 -5.52
CA GLU A 144 10.69 -11.69 -5.92
C GLU A 144 9.99 -12.33 -4.71
N ARG A 145 10.78 -12.87 -3.78
CA ARG A 145 10.23 -13.51 -2.56
C ARG A 145 9.45 -12.54 -1.72
N ARG A 146 9.96 -11.32 -1.55
CA ARG A 146 9.30 -10.27 -0.77
C ARG A 146 7.97 -9.86 -1.39
N ILE A 147 7.88 -9.70 -2.70
CA ILE A 147 6.64 -9.37 -3.41
C ILE A 147 5.66 -10.53 -3.34
N THR A 148 6.11 -11.76 -3.56
CA THR A 148 5.29 -12.97 -3.41
C THR A 148 4.69 -13.06 -2.00
N ASN A 149 5.49 -12.84 -0.97
CA ASN A 149 5.01 -12.89 0.42
C ASN A 149 3.99 -11.78 0.72
N LYS A 150 4.20 -10.56 0.19
CA LYS A 150 3.23 -9.47 0.30
C LYS A 150 1.90 -9.80 -0.40
N LEU A 151 1.95 -10.36 -1.61
CA LEU A 151 0.76 -10.80 -2.33
C LEU A 151 0.01 -11.89 -1.57
N ASN A 152 0.72 -12.92 -1.08
CA ASN A 152 0.12 -13.98 -0.28
C ASN A 152 -0.57 -13.44 0.96
N LEU A 153 0.04 -12.47 1.64
CA LEU A 153 -0.56 -11.81 2.80
C LEU A 153 -1.85 -11.08 2.42
N LEU A 154 -1.85 -10.29 1.34
CA LEU A 154 -3.03 -9.57 0.87
C LEU A 154 -4.16 -10.52 0.43
N HIS A 155 -3.84 -11.61 -0.27
CA HIS A 155 -4.81 -12.64 -0.63
C HIS A 155 -5.39 -13.32 0.62
N THR A 156 -4.56 -13.62 1.62
CA THR A 156 -5.03 -14.19 2.88
C THR A 156 -6.00 -13.26 3.59
N LEU A 157 -5.70 -11.96 3.67
CA LEU A 157 -6.63 -10.97 4.23
C LEU A 157 -7.95 -10.96 3.46
N LYS A 158 -7.88 -10.85 2.12
CA LYS A 158 -9.06 -10.84 1.25
C LYS A 158 -9.92 -12.10 1.44
N ASN A 159 -9.31 -13.28 1.46
CA ASN A 159 -10.01 -14.55 1.63
C ASN A 159 -10.64 -14.72 3.03
N ASN A 160 -10.08 -14.07 4.05
CA ASN A 160 -10.63 -14.03 5.42
C ASN A 160 -11.61 -12.87 5.65
N GLY A 161 -12.00 -12.15 4.60
CA GLY A 161 -12.97 -11.07 4.70
C GLY A 161 -12.46 -9.82 5.40
N ILE A 162 -11.14 -9.60 5.46
CA ILE A 162 -10.51 -8.46 6.12
C ILE A 162 -10.19 -7.39 5.08
N TRP A 163 -10.73 -6.19 5.26
CA TRP A 163 -10.59 -5.08 4.31
C TRP A 163 -10.13 -3.79 4.98
N LEU A 164 -9.12 -3.14 4.44
CA LEU A 164 -8.67 -1.83 4.90
C LEU A 164 -9.33 -0.72 4.09
N VAL A 165 -9.91 0.24 4.80
CA VAL A 165 -10.60 1.41 4.24
C VAL A 165 -10.06 2.68 4.89
N ASP A 166 -9.86 3.72 4.08
CA ASP A 166 -9.50 5.04 4.58
C ASP A 166 -10.74 5.76 5.14
N SER A 167 -10.60 6.43 6.28
CA SER A 167 -11.64 7.28 6.86
C SER A 167 -11.75 8.64 6.19
N ARG A 168 -10.71 9.05 5.45
CA ARG A 168 -10.64 10.33 4.72
C ARG A 168 -10.50 10.10 3.23
N ILE A 169 -10.99 11.08 2.45
CA ILE A 169 -10.95 11.05 1.00
C ILE A 169 -9.56 11.43 0.48
N PHE A 170 -8.89 12.39 1.12
CA PHE A 170 -7.59 12.93 0.71
C PHE A 170 -6.45 12.47 1.63
N GLY A 171 -5.25 12.31 1.04
CA GLY A 171 -4.02 12.01 1.78
C GLY A 171 -3.57 13.19 2.66
N ILE A 172 -3.09 12.92 3.88
CA ILE A 172 -2.85 13.94 4.92
C ILE A 172 -1.41 14.46 4.95
N ASN A 173 -0.43 13.65 4.62
CA ASN A 173 0.98 13.98 4.90
C ASN A 173 1.52 15.20 4.15
N TYR A 174 0.84 15.70 3.13
CA TYR A 174 1.25 16.93 2.45
C TYR A 174 1.20 18.17 3.36
N LEU A 175 0.24 18.24 4.27
CA LEU A 175 0.12 19.37 5.20
C LEU A 175 1.29 19.47 6.17
N VAL A 176 1.79 18.34 6.65
CA VAL A 176 2.89 18.29 7.62
C VAL A 176 4.23 18.69 6.99
N GLU A 177 4.51 18.26 5.75
CA GLU A 177 5.75 18.59 5.05
C GLU A 177 5.81 20.08 4.67
N ASN A 178 4.70 20.68 4.24
CA ASN A 178 4.67 22.09 3.86
C ASN A 178 4.59 23.06 5.03
N LEU A 179 3.97 22.68 6.15
CA LEU A 179 4.02 23.46 7.37
C LEU A 179 5.45 23.50 7.94
N ARG A 180 6.18 22.39 7.88
CA ARG A 180 7.61 22.37 8.29
C ARG A 180 8.49 23.26 7.43
N LYS A 181 8.22 23.38 6.10
CA LYS A 181 8.98 24.26 5.19
C LYS A 181 8.65 25.75 5.35
N LYS A 182 7.52 26.10 5.98
CA LYS A 182 7.14 27.50 6.25
C LYS A 182 7.59 28.03 7.61
N ILE A 183 8.14 27.16 8.47
CA ILE A 183 8.59 27.50 9.84
C ILE A 183 10.14 27.63 9.90
N ILE A 184 10.84 27.35 8.79
CA ILE A 184 12.29 27.58 8.61
C ILE A 184 12.48 28.79 7.68
#